data_749142c525333e6b526bd105147321f1
#
_entry.id   749142c525333e6b526bd105147321f1
#
_cell.length_a   1.000
_cell.length_b   1.000
_cell.length_c   1.000
_cell.angle_alpha   90.00
_cell.angle_beta   90.00
_cell.angle_gamma   90.00
#
_symmetry.space_group_name_H-M   'P 1'
#
loop_
_entity.id
_entity.type
_entity.pdbx_description
1 polymer ?
#
loop_
_entity_poly.entity_id
_entity_poly.type
_entity_poly.pdbx_seq_one_letter_code
_entity_poly.pdbx_strand_id
1 'polypeptide(L)'
;TDAGNDSTPNVVLKAFSAELPNDPDCDAVVRFAANNATTDVYYLAELKSQKDGRNLSDEAYADYVVSNGTKLTVEKNPFDGSYVGDAVIKNLYYENIISAVAVGQGRKSLSYVSFTGLKWNTLCTGTYTFVNSFSKGLVGATKDDVILQQQDADKTQYRLKNLFGLGKNLNFFTIDKTATDEQGKYQFARIPAQSTGLTHSKHGAISIRDVGYWQGDDSFVTDRGFESRLYEDYKCIIYGQYYLTAGNAGYQKEYFVPNK
;
A
#
# COMPACT_ATOMS: atom_id res chain seq x y z
N THR A 1 4.60 22.38 -10.02
CA THR A 1 3.71 23.59 -9.97
C THR A 1 4.37 24.61 -9.09
N ASP A 2 4.51 25.81 -9.60
CA ASP A 2 5.09 26.95 -8.91
C ASP A 2 4.07 27.51 -7.87
N ALA A 3 4.53 27.86 -6.69
CA ALA A 3 3.69 28.49 -5.66
C ALA A 3 3.40 29.99 -5.95
N GLY A 4 3.99 30.52 -7.00
CA GLY A 4 3.85 31.94 -7.38
C GLY A 4 4.75 32.87 -6.59
N ASN A 5 4.80 34.12 -7.03
CA ASN A 5 5.66 35.18 -6.48
C ASN A 5 4.90 36.48 -6.21
N ASP A 6 3.66 36.38 -5.80
CA ASP A 6 2.91 37.55 -5.35
C ASP A 6 3.15 37.86 -3.86
N SER A 7 2.50 38.89 -3.33
CA SER A 7 2.63 39.29 -1.93
C SER A 7 1.81 38.45 -0.96
N THR A 8 1.04 37.50 -1.46
CA THR A 8 0.21 36.60 -0.64
C THR A 8 0.99 35.33 -0.33
N PRO A 9 1.13 34.91 0.93
CA PRO A 9 1.76 33.64 1.23
C PRO A 9 0.98 32.51 0.58
N ASN A 10 1.71 31.54 0.00
CA ASN A 10 1.12 30.39 -0.65
C ASN A 10 2.03 29.17 -0.53
N VAL A 11 1.43 28.00 -0.41
CA VAL A 11 2.09 26.71 -0.40
C VAL A 11 1.34 25.73 -1.31
N VAL A 12 2.09 24.96 -2.08
CA VAL A 12 1.59 23.85 -2.89
C VAL A 12 2.16 22.59 -2.28
N LEU A 13 1.37 21.52 -2.22
CA LEU A 13 1.82 20.24 -1.68
C LEU A 13 1.45 19.09 -2.60
N LYS A 14 2.31 18.04 -2.59
CA LYS A 14 2.07 16.76 -3.25
C LYS A 14 2.41 15.64 -2.28
N ALA A 15 1.57 14.61 -2.27
CA ALA A 15 1.78 13.42 -1.46
C ALA A 15 2.11 12.23 -2.35
N PHE A 16 3.11 11.46 -1.93
CA PHE A 16 3.55 10.24 -2.59
C PHE A 16 3.61 9.12 -1.55
N SER A 17 3.33 7.89 -1.97
CA SER A 17 3.60 6.74 -1.10
C SER A 17 5.08 6.70 -0.73
N ALA A 18 5.36 6.48 0.54
CA ALA A 18 6.72 6.36 1.02
C ALA A 18 7.39 5.09 0.49
N GLU A 19 8.70 5.10 0.41
CA GLU A 19 9.49 3.93 0.06
C GLU A 19 10.01 3.24 1.33
N LEU A 20 10.44 1.99 1.19
CA LEU A 20 11.10 1.27 2.28
C LEU A 20 12.30 2.10 2.81
N PRO A 21 12.55 2.12 4.11
CA PRO A 21 11.99 1.27 5.17
C PRO A 21 10.62 1.72 5.71
N ASN A 22 10.07 2.83 5.25
CA ASN A 22 8.71 3.23 5.58
C ASN A 22 7.70 2.29 4.91
N ASP A 23 6.45 2.34 5.34
CA ASP A 23 5.40 1.48 4.80
C ASP A 23 4.70 2.18 3.61
N PRO A 24 4.89 1.70 2.36
CA PRO A 24 4.26 2.31 1.19
C PRO A 24 2.72 2.32 1.23
N ASP A 25 2.10 1.44 2.01
CA ASP A 25 0.64 1.34 2.11
C ASP A 25 0.02 2.49 2.90
N CYS A 26 0.70 3.03 3.89
CA CYS A 26 0.11 3.98 4.83
C CYS A 26 1.00 5.15 5.23
N ASP A 27 2.25 5.19 4.78
CA ASP A 27 3.15 6.30 5.00
C ASP A 27 3.27 7.13 3.73
N ALA A 28 3.30 8.45 3.87
CA ALA A 28 3.43 9.36 2.75
C ALA A 28 4.66 10.25 2.90
N VAL A 29 5.35 10.49 1.79
CA VAL A 29 6.28 11.60 1.66
C VAL A 29 5.49 12.76 1.05
N VAL A 30 5.45 13.88 1.76
CA VAL A 30 4.76 15.08 1.30
C VAL A 30 5.79 16.14 0.99
N ARG A 31 5.76 16.65 -0.22
CA ARG A 31 6.59 17.76 -0.66
C ARG A 31 5.81 19.04 -0.64
N PHE A 32 6.37 20.05 0.01
CA PHE A 32 5.81 21.38 0.14
C PHE A 32 6.69 22.37 -0.63
N ALA A 33 6.07 23.22 -1.43
CA ALA A 33 6.73 24.32 -2.11
C ALA A 33 6.02 25.62 -1.76
N ALA A 34 6.72 26.56 -1.15
CA ALA A 34 6.18 27.84 -0.73
C ALA A 34 6.83 29.00 -1.45
N ASN A 35 6.07 30.08 -1.66
CA ASN A 35 6.56 31.30 -2.31
C ASN A 35 7.36 32.18 -1.34
N ASN A 36 7.95 33.26 -1.86
CA ASN A 36 8.79 34.16 -1.10
C ASN A 36 8.05 35.04 -0.08
N ALA A 37 6.72 35.17 -0.21
CA ALA A 37 5.89 35.88 0.78
C ALA A 37 5.60 35.05 2.02
N THR A 38 5.89 33.75 1.97
CA THR A 38 5.69 32.81 3.08
C THR A 38 6.87 32.88 4.04
N THR A 39 6.58 33.04 5.32
CA THR A 39 7.58 32.98 6.39
C THR A 39 7.60 31.63 7.09
N ASP A 40 6.44 31.01 7.26
CA ASP A 40 6.27 29.73 7.93
C ASP A 40 5.25 28.86 7.20
N VAL A 41 5.44 27.55 7.26
CA VAL A 41 4.46 26.55 6.80
C VAL A 41 4.15 25.62 7.96
N TYR A 42 2.86 25.40 8.18
CA TYR A 42 2.34 24.40 9.11
C TYR A 42 1.56 23.35 8.35
N TYR A 43 1.62 22.10 8.77
CA TYR A 43 0.84 21.04 8.17
C TYR A 43 0.18 20.15 9.20
N LEU A 44 -0.95 19.55 8.81
CA LEU A 44 -1.71 18.61 9.62
C LEU A 44 -2.33 17.57 8.68
N ALA A 45 -2.19 16.30 9.05
CA ALA A 45 -2.90 15.20 8.42
C ALA A 45 -3.95 14.65 9.37
N GLU A 46 -5.18 14.53 8.90
CA GLU A 46 -6.25 13.88 9.64
C GLU A 46 -7.22 13.17 8.71
N LEU A 47 -8.03 12.27 9.25
CA LEU A 47 -9.07 11.61 8.46
C LEU A 47 -10.00 12.66 7.85
N LYS A 48 -10.39 12.42 6.58
CA LYS A 48 -11.37 13.29 5.91
C LYS A 48 -12.65 13.44 6.74
N SER A 49 -13.13 12.36 7.35
CA SER A 49 -14.29 12.38 8.22
C SER A 49 -14.12 13.28 9.45
N GLN A 50 -12.92 13.32 10.03
CA GLN A 50 -12.61 14.22 11.16
C GLN A 50 -12.59 15.67 10.72
N LYS A 51 -11.90 15.98 9.61
CA LYS A 51 -11.87 17.33 9.05
C LYS A 51 -13.28 17.82 8.72
N ASP A 52 -14.07 17.03 8.03
CA ASP A 52 -15.44 17.36 7.65
C ASP A 52 -16.32 17.55 8.91
N GLY A 53 -16.15 16.70 9.92
CA GLY A 53 -16.89 16.77 11.18
C GLY A 53 -16.62 18.01 12.02
N ARG A 54 -15.50 18.70 11.80
CA ARG A 54 -15.22 19.99 12.48
C ARG A 54 -16.11 21.11 11.98
N ASN A 55 -16.60 21.01 10.74
CA ASN A 55 -17.50 21.98 10.12
C ASN A 55 -16.97 23.42 10.20
N LEU A 56 -15.68 23.59 9.96
CA LEU A 56 -14.99 24.89 9.98
C LEU A 56 -14.93 25.49 8.57
N SER A 57 -14.98 26.83 8.50
CA SER A 57 -14.61 27.54 7.29
C SER A 57 -13.12 27.33 6.95
N ASP A 58 -12.71 27.61 5.73
CA ASP A 58 -11.29 27.51 5.34
C ASP A 58 -10.40 28.40 6.23
N GLU A 59 -10.84 29.59 6.55
CA GLU A 59 -10.12 30.50 7.44
C GLU A 59 -9.98 29.92 8.87
N ALA A 60 -11.06 29.41 9.45
CA ALA A 60 -11.03 28.79 10.76
C ALA A 60 -10.20 27.50 10.76
N TYR A 61 -10.26 26.73 9.69
CA TYR A 61 -9.46 25.53 9.54
C TYR A 61 -7.96 25.84 9.39
N ALA A 62 -7.61 26.91 8.67
CA ALA A 62 -6.24 27.38 8.62
C ALA A 62 -5.69 27.71 10.02
N ASP A 63 -6.48 28.40 10.84
CA ASP A 63 -6.12 28.68 12.24
C ASP A 63 -5.97 27.40 13.06
N TYR A 64 -6.86 26.42 12.84
CA TYR A 64 -6.77 25.10 13.48
C TYR A 64 -5.49 24.37 13.12
N VAL A 65 -5.09 24.37 11.86
CA VAL A 65 -3.84 23.74 11.37
C VAL A 65 -2.62 24.40 12.02
N VAL A 66 -2.59 25.72 12.08
CA VAL A 66 -1.46 26.44 12.72
C VAL A 66 -1.36 26.10 14.20
N SER A 67 -2.51 25.99 14.88
CA SER A 67 -2.53 25.73 16.34
C SER A 67 -2.23 24.26 16.69
N ASN A 68 -2.62 23.32 15.83
CA ASN A 68 -2.56 21.89 16.15
C ASN A 68 -1.61 21.08 15.25
N GLY A 69 -1.15 21.68 14.17
CA GLY A 69 -0.25 21.01 13.20
C GLY A 69 1.21 21.11 13.58
N THR A 70 2.03 20.65 12.66
CA THR A 70 3.48 20.65 12.76
C THR A 70 4.06 21.76 11.92
N LYS A 71 4.98 22.52 12.50
CA LYS A 71 5.73 23.52 11.74
C LYS A 71 6.78 22.84 10.87
N LEU A 72 6.76 23.12 9.59
CA LEU A 72 7.75 22.59 8.66
C LEU A 72 9.06 23.32 8.81
N THR A 73 10.13 22.58 9.05
CA THR A 73 11.50 23.12 9.08
C THR A 73 12.10 23.03 7.69
N VAL A 74 12.34 24.18 7.06
CA VAL A 74 12.94 24.25 5.73
C VAL A 74 13.92 25.42 5.64
N GLU A 75 14.89 25.31 4.74
CA GLU A 75 15.79 26.39 4.40
C GLU A 75 15.23 27.15 3.19
N LYS A 76 15.24 28.47 3.27
CA LYS A 76 14.86 29.33 2.17
C LYS A 76 15.95 29.36 1.10
N ASN A 77 15.52 29.34 -0.15
CA ASN A 77 16.41 29.62 -1.27
C ASN A 77 16.96 31.06 -1.12
N PRO A 78 18.28 31.23 -1.05
CA PRO A 78 18.87 32.57 -0.85
C PRO A 78 18.67 33.52 -2.05
N PHE A 79 18.32 33.00 -3.22
CA PHE A 79 18.15 33.81 -4.44
C PHE A 79 16.78 34.41 -4.58
N ASP A 80 15.71 33.67 -4.28
CA ASP A 80 14.34 34.10 -4.50
C ASP A 80 13.45 34.08 -3.24
N GLY A 81 13.97 33.58 -2.11
CA GLY A 81 13.25 33.50 -0.85
C GLY A 81 12.18 32.40 -0.79
N SER A 82 12.02 31.64 -1.87
CA SER A 82 11.14 30.47 -1.88
C SER A 82 11.78 29.31 -1.12
N TYR A 83 11.00 28.29 -0.80
CA TYR A 83 11.56 27.09 -0.24
C TYR A 83 10.76 25.84 -0.57
N VAL A 84 11.46 24.71 -0.63
CA VAL A 84 10.91 23.38 -0.81
C VAL A 84 11.36 22.52 0.37
N GLY A 85 10.45 21.79 0.94
CA GLY A 85 10.73 20.86 2.04
C GLY A 85 9.88 19.61 1.93
N ASP A 86 10.39 18.52 2.47
CA ASP A 86 9.67 17.26 2.54
C ASP A 86 9.39 16.88 3.99
N ALA A 87 8.27 16.21 4.23
CA ALA A 87 7.95 15.57 5.49
C ALA A 87 7.44 14.16 5.24
N VAL A 88 7.80 13.23 6.13
CA VAL A 88 7.23 11.89 6.17
C VAL A 88 6.11 11.87 7.18
N ILE A 89 4.91 11.50 6.75
CA ILE A 89 3.74 11.36 7.62
C ILE A 89 3.36 9.88 7.65
N LYS A 90 3.33 9.31 8.85
CA LYS A 90 3.12 7.88 9.06
C LYS A 90 1.68 7.55 9.44
N ASN A 91 1.29 6.30 9.18
CA ASN A 91 0.03 5.71 9.65
C ASN A 91 -1.20 6.46 9.14
N LEU A 92 -1.17 6.84 7.87
CA LEU A 92 -2.29 7.45 7.18
C LEU A 92 -3.24 6.37 6.69
N TYR A 93 -4.04 5.84 7.60
CA TYR A 93 -5.03 4.81 7.28
C TYR A 93 -6.30 5.44 6.76
N TYR A 94 -6.93 4.82 5.77
CA TYR A 94 -8.15 5.28 5.10
C TYR A 94 -7.95 6.60 4.34
N GLU A 95 -9.02 7.33 4.07
CA GLU A 95 -8.92 8.62 3.39
C GLU A 95 -8.51 9.71 4.37
N ASN A 96 -7.32 10.24 4.18
CA ASN A 96 -6.77 11.34 4.94
C ASN A 96 -6.70 12.61 4.08
N ILE A 97 -6.90 13.75 4.72
CA ILE A 97 -6.60 15.05 4.16
C ILE A 97 -5.32 15.57 4.81
N ILE A 98 -4.35 15.89 3.97
CA ILE A 98 -3.11 16.53 4.39
C ILE A 98 -3.24 17.99 4.02
N SER A 99 -3.31 18.85 5.03
CA SER A 99 -3.50 20.30 4.87
C SER A 99 -2.22 21.03 5.21
N ALA A 100 -1.92 22.08 4.46
CA ALA A 100 -0.78 22.96 4.71
C ALA A 100 -1.26 24.41 4.75
N VAL A 101 -0.71 25.19 5.65
CA VAL A 101 -0.99 26.63 5.79
C VAL A 101 0.31 27.38 5.66
N ALA A 102 0.35 28.26 4.65
CA ALA A 102 1.41 29.25 4.49
C ALA A 102 1.04 30.49 5.29
N VAL A 103 1.95 30.93 6.13
CA VAL A 103 1.81 32.14 6.97
C VAL A 103 2.84 33.17 6.51
N GLY A 104 2.43 34.40 6.37
CA GLY A 104 3.32 35.51 6.04
C GLY A 104 2.54 36.80 5.78
N GLN A 105 3.17 37.94 5.96
CA GLN A 105 2.58 39.26 5.70
C GLN A 105 1.24 39.49 6.48
N GLY A 106 1.10 38.89 7.65
CA GLY A 106 -0.13 38.95 8.43
C GLY A 106 -1.31 38.16 7.84
N ARG A 107 -1.05 37.29 6.88
CA ARG A 107 -2.05 36.47 6.16
C ARG A 107 -1.78 34.99 6.31
N LYS A 108 -2.79 34.19 6.01
CA LYS A 108 -2.73 32.71 5.93
C LYS A 108 -3.38 32.22 4.65
N SER A 109 -2.80 31.20 4.04
CA SER A 109 -3.39 30.49 2.89
C SER A 109 -3.41 29.00 3.17
N LEU A 110 -4.54 28.36 2.94
CA LEU A 110 -4.77 26.92 3.12
C LEU A 110 -4.68 26.22 1.77
N SER A 111 -3.94 25.12 1.72
CA SER A 111 -3.94 24.16 0.62
C SER A 111 -4.02 22.76 1.20
N TYR A 112 -4.56 21.81 0.44
CA TYR A 112 -4.64 20.42 0.89
C TYR A 112 -4.61 19.43 -0.25
N VAL A 113 -4.25 18.19 0.07
CA VAL A 113 -4.31 17.01 -0.81
C VAL A 113 -4.91 15.84 -0.06
N SER A 114 -5.45 14.88 -0.80
CA SER A 114 -5.94 13.62 -0.26
C SER A 114 -4.85 12.56 -0.36
N PHE A 115 -4.79 11.68 0.64
CA PHE A 115 -3.98 10.46 0.62
C PHE A 115 -4.80 9.33 1.24
N THR A 116 -4.99 8.25 0.47
CA THR A 116 -5.72 7.07 0.95
C THR A 116 -4.72 5.96 1.25
N GLY A 117 -4.59 5.61 2.53
CA GLY A 117 -3.72 4.54 2.99
C GLY A 117 -4.49 3.25 3.30
N LEU A 118 -3.81 2.12 3.15
CA LEU A 118 -4.33 0.81 3.46
C LEU A 118 -3.88 0.37 4.84
N LYS A 119 -4.83 -0.14 5.64
CA LYS A 119 -4.55 -0.80 6.91
C LYS A 119 -4.67 -2.30 6.74
N TRP A 120 -3.62 -3.01 7.14
CA TRP A 120 -3.56 -4.47 7.15
C TRP A 120 -3.50 -4.98 8.57
N ASN A 121 -4.35 -5.96 8.90
CA ASN A 121 -4.36 -6.62 10.20
C ASN A 121 -3.62 -7.94 10.09
N THR A 122 -2.67 -8.18 10.97
CA THR A 122 -1.95 -9.45 11.05
C THR A 122 -2.85 -10.52 11.65
N LEU A 123 -3.02 -11.63 10.95
CA LEU A 123 -3.80 -12.77 11.40
C LEU A 123 -2.92 -13.82 12.08
N CYS A 124 -1.81 -14.15 11.47
CA CYS A 124 -0.85 -15.11 11.98
C CYS A 124 0.50 -15.01 11.27
N THR A 125 1.48 -15.73 11.80
CA THR A 125 2.79 -15.94 11.20
C THR A 125 2.98 -17.42 10.93
N GLY A 126 3.65 -17.78 9.85
CA GLY A 126 3.85 -19.18 9.50
C GLY A 126 4.97 -19.41 8.50
N THR A 127 5.05 -20.65 8.05
CA THR A 127 6.05 -21.08 7.05
C THR A 127 5.40 -21.32 5.71
N TYR A 128 6.00 -20.76 4.67
CA TYR A 128 5.59 -20.97 3.27
C TYR A 128 6.52 -21.95 2.59
N THR A 129 5.95 -22.92 1.88
CA THR A 129 6.68 -23.92 1.08
C THR A 129 6.51 -23.61 -0.39
N PHE A 130 7.63 -23.31 -1.05
CA PHE A 130 7.71 -23.13 -2.49
C PHE A 130 7.87 -24.48 -3.19
N VAL A 131 7.13 -24.68 -4.26
CA VAL A 131 7.15 -25.92 -5.06
C VAL A 131 7.57 -25.65 -6.50
N ASN A 132 7.19 -24.50 -7.06
CA ASN A 132 7.54 -24.12 -8.41
C ASN A 132 9.07 -23.95 -8.57
N SER A 133 9.62 -24.36 -9.69
CA SER A 133 11.07 -24.28 -9.95
C SER A 133 11.61 -22.85 -9.92
N PHE A 134 10.84 -21.86 -10.36
CA PHE A 134 11.27 -20.45 -10.33
C PHE A 134 11.27 -19.90 -8.91
N SER A 135 10.17 -20.02 -8.21
CA SER A 135 10.07 -19.51 -6.84
C SER A 135 11.04 -20.23 -5.90
N LYS A 136 11.09 -21.55 -5.97
CA LYS A 136 12.00 -22.37 -5.17
C LYS A 136 13.47 -22.06 -5.46
N GLY A 137 13.80 -21.86 -6.74
CA GLY A 137 15.18 -21.56 -7.16
C GLY A 137 15.65 -20.16 -6.74
N LEU A 138 14.75 -19.18 -6.66
CA LEU A 138 15.09 -17.79 -6.38
C LEU A 138 14.89 -17.38 -4.91
N VAL A 139 13.94 -18.00 -4.20
CA VAL A 139 13.66 -17.70 -2.80
C VAL A 139 14.19 -18.79 -1.88
N GLY A 140 13.98 -20.06 -2.23
CA GLY A 140 14.33 -21.23 -1.44
C GLY A 140 13.17 -22.21 -1.35
N ALA A 141 13.41 -23.38 -0.75
CA ALA A 141 12.37 -24.40 -0.59
C ALA A 141 11.28 -23.96 0.40
N THR A 142 11.68 -23.29 1.47
CA THR A 142 10.78 -22.77 2.50
C THR A 142 11.17 -21.35 2.89
N LYS A 143 10.20 -20.61 3.42
CA LYS A 143 10.43 -19.31 4.05
C LYS A 143 9.67 -19.27 5.36
N ASP A 144 10.40 -19.07 6.46
CA ASP A 144 9.83 -18.92 7.78
C ASP A 144 9.39 -17.48 8.05
N ASP A 145 8.60 -17.28 9.09
CA ASP A 145 8.16 -15.97 9.56
C ASP A 145 7.40 -15.14 8.50
N VAL A 146 6.70 -15.83 7.62
CA VAL A 146 5.78 -15.22 6.66
C VAL A 146 4.50 -14.80 7.39
N ILE A 147 4.05 -13.58 7.15
CA ILE A 147 2.90 -12.99 7.84
C ILE A 147 1.70 -13.00 6.92
N LEU A 148 0.61 -13.64 7.37
CA LEU A 148 -0.69 -13.55 6.71
C LEU A 148 -1.44 -12.34 7.27
N GLN A 149 -1.89 -11.46 6.37
CA GLN A 149 -2.62 -10.25 6.73
C GLN A 149 -3.95 -10.17 5.95
N GLN A 150 -4.91 -9.53 6.59
CA GLN A 150 -6.21 -9.19 6.00
C GLN A 150 -6.37 -7.68 5.98
N GLN A 151 -6.86 -7.14 4.86
CA GLN A 151 -7.13 -5.72 4.75
C GLN A 151 -8.30 -5.32 5.66
N ASP A 152 -8.15 -4.22 6.37
CA ASP A 152 -9.18 -3.76 7.31
C ASP A 152 -10.43 -3.25 6.61
N ALA A 153 -10.27 -2.49 5.53
CA ALA A 153 -11.37 -1.88 4.80
C ALA A 153 -12.15 -2.89 3.93
N ASP A 154 -11.49 -3.95 3.45
CA ASP A 154 -12.08 -5.01 2.63
C ASP A 154 -11.61 -6.37 3.13
N LYS A 155 -12.48 -7.04 3.88
CA LYS A 155 -12.17 -8.32 4.54
C LYS A 155 -12.01 -9.49 3.54
N THR A 156 -12.28 -9.29 2.26
CA THR A 156 -12.00 -10.29 1.22
C THR A 156 -10.56 -10.23 0.72
N GLN A 157 -9.82 -9.18 1.03
CA GLN A 157 -8.46 -8.96 0.58
C GLN A 157 -7.44 -9.45 1.61
N TYR A 158 -6.52 -10.27 1.15
CA TYR A 158 -5.45 -10.87 1.96
C TYR A 158 -4.10 -10.70 1.29
N ARG A 159 -3.04 -10.82 2.08
CA ARG A 159 -1.68 -10.93 1.56
C ARG A 159 -0.78 -11.78 2.45
N LEU A 160 0.18 -12.44 1.82
CA LEU A 160 1.36 -12.98 2.49
C LEU A 160 2.45 -11.91 2.36
N LYS A 161 2.68 -11.21 3.47
CA LYS A 161 3.54 -10.03 3.49
C LYS A 161 4.99 -10.42 3.21
N ASN A 162 5.60 -9.70 2.28
CA ASN A 162 7.02 -9.84 1.95
C ASN A 162 7.43 -11.26 1.54
N LEU A 163 6.51 -12.04 1.00
CA LEU A 163 6.76 -13.43 0.62
C LEU A 163 7.93 -13.57 -0.36
N PHE A 164 8.04 -12.64 -1.30
CA PHE A 164 9.09 -12.65 -2.33
C PHE A 164 10.30 -11.78 -1.97
N GLY A 165 10.33 -11.18 -0.78
CA GLY A 165 11.39 -10.29 -0.32
C GLY A 165 11.22 -8.84 -0.80
N LEU A 166 12.01 -7.93 -0.23
CA LEU A 166 12.08 -6.51 -0.61
C LEU A 166 10.72 -5.80 -0.69
N GLY A 167 9.82 -6.10 0.24
CA GLY A 167 8.48 -5.52 0.30
C GLY A 167 7.50 -6.09 -0.73
N LYS A 168 7.85 -7.14 -1.47
CA LYS A 168 6.98 -7.79 -2.46
C LYS A 168 6.13 -8.87 -1.82
N ASN A 169 4.82 -8.65 -1.85
CA ASN A 169 3.81 -9.49 -1.24
C ASN A 169 3.17 -10.42 -2.28
N LEU A 170 2.55 -11.50 -1.80
CA LEU A 170 1.56 -12.23 -2.58
C LEU A 170 0.17 -11.78 -2.13
N ASN A 171 -0.55 -11.09 -3.00
CA ASN A 171 -1.92 -10.66 -2.76
C ASN A 171 -2.90 -11.69 -3.30
N PHE A 172 -3.94 -12.00 -2.54
CA PHE A 172 -5.05 -12.83 -2.98
C PHE A 172 -6.34 -12.35 -2.36
N PHE A 173 -7.46 -12.78 -2.89
CA PHE A 173 -8.77 -12.44 -2.34
C PHE A 173 -9.66 -13.67 -2.28
N THR A 174 -10.61 -13.67 -1.35
CA THR A 174 -11.61 -14.72 -1.21
C THR A 174 -12.89 -14.38 -1.96
N ILE A 175 -13.56 -15.40 -2.46
CA ILE A 175 -14.87 -15.30 -3.08
C ILE A 175 -15.94 -16.00 -2.20
N ASP A 176 -17.20 -15.69 -2.41
CA ASP A 176 -18.30 -16.26 -1.63
C ASP A 176 -18.61 -17.71 -2.08
N LYS A 177 -17.62 -18.58 -1.89
CA LYS A 177 -17.73 -20.02 -2.15
C LYS A 177 -16.88 -20.77 -1.14
N THR A 178 -17.44 -21.79 -0.51
CA THR A 178 -16.78 -22.63 0.48
C THR A 178 -16.92 -24.09 0.13
N ALA A 179 -15.98 -24.90 0.63
CA ALA A 179 -16.03 -26.35 0.57
C ALA A 179 -15.30 -26.94 1.78
N THR A 180 -15.32 -28.26 1.90
CA THR A 180 -14.64 -28.98 2.98
C THR A 180 -13.83 -30.12 2.37
N ASP A 181 -12.61 -30.28 2.84
CA ASP A 181 -11.77 -31.43 2.52
C ASP A 181 -11.24 -32.09 3.80
N GLU A 182 -10.24 -32.96 3.68
CA GLU A 182 -9.63 -33.68 4.81
C GLU A 182 -8.99 -32.74 5.85
N GLN A 183 -8.59 -31.54 5.43
CA GLN A 183 -7.96 -30.55 6.30
C GLN A 183 -8.97 -29.62 6.96
N GLY A 184 -10.23 -29.66 6.56
CA GLY A 184 -11.30 -28.87 7.13
C GLY A 184 -12.02 -28.00 6.10
N LYS A 185 -12.83 -27.09 6.61
CA LYS A 185 -13.57 -26.11 5.79
C LYS A 185 -12.62 -25.03 5.29
N TYR A 186 -12.80 -24.68 4.04
CA TYR A 186 -12.03 -23.58 3.41
C TYR A 186 -12.93 -22.68 2.57
N GLN A 187 -12.47 -21.46 2.39
CA GLN A 187 -13.02 -20.49 1.45
C GLN A 187 -12.18 -20.48 0.18
N PHE A 188 -12.82 -20.40 -0.97
CA PHE A 188 -12.14 -20.30 -2.25
C PHE A 188 -11.44 -18.96 -2.34
N ALA A 189 -10.20 -18.98 -2.83
CA ALA A 189 -9.38 -17.80 -3.05
C ALA A 189 -8.92 -17.69 -4.50
N ARG A 190 -8.70 -16.45 -4.94
CA ARG A 190 -8.24 -16.10 -6.27
C ARG A 190 -6.92 -15.34 -6.17
N ILE A 191 -6.03 -15.55 -7.13
CA ILE A 191 -4.75 -14.85 -7.21
C ILE A 191 -4.75 -14.01 -8.48
N PRO A 192 -4.92 -12.68 -8.36
CA PRO A 192 -4.85 -11.79 -9.52
C PRO A 192 -3.43 -11.75 -10.08
N ALA A 193 -3.34 -11.47 -11.38
CA ALA A 193 -2.05 -11.29 -12.04
C ALA A 193 -1.26 -10.16 -11.37
N GLN A 194 -0.06 -10.46 -10.93
CA GLN A 194 0.78 -9.53 -10.18
C GLN A 194 2.28 -9.85 -10.33
N SER A 195 3.11 -8.82 -10.15
CA SER A 195 4.56 -8.99 -10.11
C SER A 195 5.00 -9.65 -8.80
N THR A 196 5.92 -10.59 -8.87
CA THR A 196 6.59 -11.14 -7.68
C THR A 196 7.78 -10.29 -7.24
N GLY A 197 8.25 -9.36 -8.07
CA GLY A 197 9.52 -8.66 -7.86
C GLY A 197 10.77 -9.52 -8.10
N LEU A 198 10.61 -10.81 -8.35
CA LEU A 198 11.70 -11.71 -8.69
C LEU A 198 12.06 -11.56 -10.17
N THR A 199 13.34 -11.78 -10.50
CA THR A 199 13.85 -11.72 -11.87
C THR A 199 14.63 -12.98 -12.20
N HIS A 200 14.24 -13.64 -13.28
CA HIS A 200 14.99 -14.76 -13.82
C HIS A 200 16.15 -14.22 -14.67
N SER A 201 17.36 -14.80 -14.49
CA SER A 201 18.59 -14.29 -15.13
C SER A 201 18.52 -14.25 -16.67
N LYS A 202 17.80 -15.18 -17.29
CA LYS A 202 17.66 -15.25 -18.75
C LYS A 202 16.38 -14.66 -19.30
N HIS A 203 15.29 -14.71 -18.53
CA HIS A 203 13.94 -14.47 -19.03
C HIS A 203 13.24 -13.25 -18.43
N GLY A 204 13.88 -12.57 -17.49
CA GLY A 204 13.39 -11.30 -16.95
C GLY A 204 12.41 -11.45 -15.79
N ALA A 205 11.56 -10.45 -15.64
CA ALA A 205 10.65 -10.33 -14.51
C ALA A 205 9.61 -11.45 -14.43
N ILE A 206 9.40 -11.98 -13.23
CA ILE A 206 8.46 -13.05 -12.94
C ILE A 206 7.20 -12.48 -12.30
N SER A 207 6.07 -12.89 -12.84
CA SER A 207 4.74 -12.61 -12.30
C SER A 207 4.04 -13.90 -11.86
N ILE A 208 2.97 -13.77 -11.09
CA ILE A 208 2.12 -14.89 -10.65
C ILE A 208 0.65 -14.54 -10.90
N ARG A 209 -0.15 -15.56 -11.20
CA ARG A 209 -1.61 -15.47 -11.34
C ARG A 209 -2.22 -16.86 -11.14
N ASP A 210 -3.51 -16.93 -10.86
CA ASP A 210 -4.21 -18.22 -10.91
C ASP A 210 -4.65 -18.59 -12.35
N VAL A 211 -5.08 -19.83 -12.53
CA VAL A 211 -5.45 -20.34 -13.84
C VAL A 211 -6.68 -19.64 -14.43
N GLY A 212 -7.58 -19.12 -13.59
CA GLY A 212 -8.74 -18.34 -14.04
C GLY A 212 -8.33 -17.04 -14.74
N TYR A 213 -7.34 -16.34 -14.20
CA TYR A 213 -6.77 -15.15 -14.85
C TYR A 213 -6.02 -15.51 -16.13
N TRP A 214 -5.33 -16.63 -16.15
CA TRP A 214 -4.66 -17.09 -17.35
C TRP A 214 -5.65 -17.44 -18.46
N GLN A 215 -6.70 -18.20 -18.14
CA GLN A 215 -7.71 -18.62 -19.10
C GLN A 215 -8.79 -17.56 -19.39
N GLY A 216 -8.89 -16.54 -18.55
CA GLY A 216 -9.97 -15.56 -18.62
C GLY A 216 -11.34 -16.15 -18.29
N ASP A 217 -11.38 -17.24 -17.51
CA ASP A 217 -12.60 -17.98 -17.17
C ASP A 217 -12.55 -18.47 -15.73
N ASP A 218 -13.40 -17.91 -14.90
CA ASP A 218 -13.52 -18.23 -13.47
C ASP A 218 -13.88 -19.71 -13.21
N SER A 219 -14.52 -20.38 -14.15
CA SER A 219 -14.89 -21.79 -14.03
C SER A 219 -13.70 -22.73 -13.87
N PHE A 220 -12.53 -22.35 -14.40
CA PHE A 220 -11.29 -23.11 -14.20
C PHE A 220 -10.88 -23.15 -12.71
N VAL A 221 -11.23 -22.14 -11.96
CA VAL A 221 -10.95 -22.07 -10.52
C VAL A 221 -12.09 -22.69 -9.71
N THR A 222 -13.34 -22.29 -10.01
CA THR A 222 -14.47 -22.62 -9.14
C THR A 222 -15.05 -24.01 -9.39
N ASP A 223 -14.95 -24.55 -10.60
CA ASP A 223 -15.64 -25.76 -11.00
C ASP A 223 -14.71 -26.91 -11.40
N ARG A 224 -13.43 -26.66 -11.58
CA ARG A 224 -12.45 -27.64 -12.05
C ARG A 224 -11.35 -27.99 -11.04
N GLY A 225 -11.46 -27.51 -9.82
CA GLY A 225 -10.52 -27.85 -8.74
C GLY A 225 -9.17 -27.10 -8.79
N PHE A 226 -9.12 -25.95 -9.45
CA PHE A 226 -7.92 -25.11 -9.52
C PHE A 226 -7.94 -23.95 -8.53
N GLU A 227 -8.82 -24.01 -7.54
CA GLU A 227 -8.93 -22.97 -6.53
C GLU A 227 -7.74 -22.94 -5.58
N SER A 228 -7.34 -21.74 -5.20
CA SER A 228 -6.60 -21.53 -3.97
C SER A 228 -7.54 -21.62 -2.78
N ARG A 229 -7.01 -21.93 -1.59
CA ARG A 229 -7.83 -22.22 -0.40
C ARG A 229 -7.32 -21.46 0.80
N LEU A 230 -8.25 -20.83 1.51
CA LEU A 230 -8.01 -20.27 2.85
C LEU A 230 -8.84 -21.07 3.86
N TYR A 231 -8.17 -21.83 4.70
CA TYR A 231 -8.81 -22.64 5.76
C TYR A 231 -9.14 -21.79 6.98
N GLU A 232 -10.06 -22.28 7.80
CA GLU A 232 -10.48 -21.58 9.03
C GLU A 232 -9.35 -21.41 10.05
N ASP A 233 -8.35 -22.30 10.05
CA ASP A 233 -7.15 -22.22 10.86
C ASP A 233 -6.02 -21.39 10.23
N TYR A 234 -6.32 -20.68 9.13
CA TYR A 234 -5.38 -19.85 8.36
C TYR A 234 -4.33 -20.60 7.54
N LYS A 235 -4.37 -21.92 7.45
CA LYS A 235 -3.62 -22.59 6.39
C LYS A 235 -4.07 -22.06 5.02
N CYS A 236 -3.14 -21.99 4.09
CA CYS A 236 -3.44 -21.61 2.72
C CYS A 236 -2.87 -22.64 1.75
N ILE A 237 -3.62 -22.94 0.70
CA ILE A 237 -3.11 -23.54 -0.51
C ILE A 237 -3.13 -22.46 -1.58
N ILE A 238 -1.96 -22.17 -2.13
CA ILE A 238 -1.76 -21.18 -3.17
C ILE A 238 -1.52 -21.93 -4.47
N TYR A 239 -2.52 -21.92 -5.35
CA TYR A 239 -2.47 -22.63 -6.63
C TYR A 239 -2.25 -21.61 -7.74
N GLY A 240 -0.99 -21.25 -7.99
CA GLY A 240 -0.60 -20.19 -8.91
C GLY A 240 0.26 -20.65 -10.07
N GLN A 241 0.21 -19.88 -11.14
CA GLN A 241 1.11 -19.98 -12.28
C GLN A 241 2.13 -18.86 -12.20
N TYR A 242 3.41 -19.24 -12.13
CA TYR A 242 4.51 -18.31 -12.35
C TYR A 242 4.75 -18.16 -13.84
N TYR A 243 4.85 -16.93 -14.31
CA TYR A 243 5.00 -16.64 -15.73
C TYR A 243 5.88 -15.42 -15.98
N LEU A 244 6.40 -15.36 -17.19
CA LEU A 244 7.17 -14.24 -17.72
C LEU A 244 6.71 -13.98 -19.15
N THR A 245 7.25 -12.95 -19.78
CA THR A 245 6.93 -12.63 -21.18
C THR A 245 7.20 -13.79 -22.13
N ALA A 246 8.26 -14.57 -21.90
CA ALA A 246 8.66 -15.71 -22.75
C ALA A 246 7.78 -16.96 -22.55
N GLY A 247 6.97 -17.04 -21.51
CA GLY A 247 6.15 -18.21 -21.22
C GLY A 247 5.88 -18.40 -19.74
N ASN A 248 5.56 -19.63 -19.34
CA ASN A 248 5.24 -19.95 -17.95
C ASN A 248 5.93 -21.22 -17.48
N ALA A 249 6.02 -21.39 -16.16
CA ALA A 249 6.56 -22.57 -15.50
C ALA A 249 5.48 -23.57 -15.06
N GLY A 250 4.29 -23.54 -15.69
CA GLY A 250 3.16 -24.31 -15.23
C GLY A 250 2.56 -23.71 -13.93
N TYR A 251 1.59 -24.40 -13.37
CA TYR A 251 1.03 -24.00 -12.09
C TYR A 251 1.04 -25.16 -11.10
N GLN A 252 1.43 -24.86 -9.89
CA GLN A 252 1.61 -25.80 -8.79
C GLN A 252 0.94 -25.28 -7.55
N LYS A 253 0.61 -26.19 -6.64
CA LYS A 253 0.16 -25.86 -5.30
C LYS A 253 1.37 -25.56 -4.43
N GLU A 254 1.35 -24.41 -3.78
CA GLU A 254 2.28 -24.03 -2.73
C GLU A 254 1.51 -23.85 -1.42
N TYR A 255 2.19 -23.86 -0.29
CA TYR A 255 1.53 -24.04 1.01
C TYR A 255 2.01 -23.01 2.01
N PHE A 256 1.07 -22.44 2.75
CA PHE A 256 1.32 -21.64 3.95
C PHE A 256 0.73 -22.36 5.16
N VAL A 257 1.56 -22.59 6.17
CA VAL A 257 1.16 -23.25 7.41
C VAL A 257 1.49 -22.35 8.60
N PRO A 258 0.48 -21.92 9.38
CA PRO A 258 0.71 -21.10 10.56
C PRO A 258 1.59 -21.82 11.59
N ASN A 259 2.40 -21.04 12.31
CA ASN A 259 3.14 -21.50 13.46
C ASN A 259 2.16 -21.92 14.57
N LYS A 260 2.54 -22.94 15.34
CA LYS A 260 1.75 -23.40 16.51
C LYS A 260 1.93 -22.47 17.70
#